data_0ea2d626c801b72e5237934bcab4c214
#
_entry.id   0ea2d626c801b72e5237934bcab4c214
#
_cell.length_a   1.000
_cell.length_b   1.000
_cell.length_c   1.000
_cell.angle_alpha   90.00
_cell.angle_beta   90.00
_cell.angle_gamma   90.00
#
_symmetry.space_group_name_H-M   'P 1'
#
loop_
_entity.id
_entity.type
_entity.pdbx_description
1 polymer ?
#
loop_
_entity_poly.entity_id
_entity_poly.type
_entity_poly.pdbx_seq_one_letter_code
_entity_poly.pdbx_strand_id
1 'polypeptide(L)'
;MDGSIINNKEIRVLIIDDQPVIRFGLRGFLSEDPAITVVGDASCNDDVCTILAETAPDIILLDPGLGDRQCVTALRQMSEEITCQIIIYSAHDDKDRIMQVTEQGVNGYLRKDCSTDELLRAIHAVYEGGTALSPAVAAKLVQIVKQDNHAEAAAERLLSNRELEVLNCLAEGRRNRSIAEKLFICEATVKFHVHSILGKLNVNNRTEAVLVAVERGFVNIPLSC
;
A
#
# COMPACT_ATOMS: atom_id res chain seq x y z
N MET A 1 45.47 23.78 -0.44
CA MET A 1 45.31 22.31 -0.26
C MET A 1 44.10 22.13 0.58
N ASP A 2 42.96 22.07 -0.08
CA ASP A 2 41.66 21.94 0.60
C ASP A 2 41.27 20.47 0.54
N GLY A 3 41.57 19.77 1.63
CA GLY A 3 41.23 18.36 1.78
C GLY A 3 39.78 18.21 2.19
N SER A 4 38.89 18.28 1.21
CA SER A 4 37.53 17.77 1.39
C SER A 4 37.64 16.30 1.73
N ILE A 5 37.49 15.96 3.01
CA ILE A 5 37.23 14.61 3.46
C ILE A 5 35.84 14.28 2.87
N ILE A 6 35.83 13.66 1.69
CA ILE A 6 34.64 12.98 1.18
C ILE A 6 34.42 11.85 2.16
N ASN A 7 33.46 12.06 3.09
CA ASN A 7 32.98 11.03 3.99
C ASN A 7 32.20 10.04 3.11
N ASN A 8 32.94 9.16 2.41
CA ASN A 8 32.39 8.13 1.55
C ASN A 8 31.82 7.06 2.48
N LYS A 9 30.59 7.30 2.95
CA LYS A 9 29.90 6.38 3.85
C LYS A 9 29.53 5.15 3.03
N GLU A 10 30.15 4.03 3.34
CA GLU A 10 29.98 2.74 2.69
C GLU A 10 28.54 2.25 2.87
N ILE A 11 27.86 1.91 1.76
CA ILE A 11 26.50 1.36 1.76
C ILE A 11 26.59 -0.16 1.84
N ARG A 12 26.12 -0.73 2.92
CA ARG A 12 26.15 -2.17 3.17
C ARG A 12 24.90 -2.84 2.63
N VAL A 13 25.03 -3.65 1.58
CA VAL A 13 23.91 -4.30 0.90
C VAL A 13 23.90 -5.79 1.17
N LEU A 14 22.77 -6.31 1.64
CA LEU A 14 22.46 -7.73 1.71
C LEU A 14 21.55 -8.12 0.54
N ILE A 15 21.90 -9.20 -0.18
CA ILE A 15 21.11 -9.70 -1.31
C ILE A 15 20.34 -10.93 -0.85
N ILE A 16 19.01 -10.94 -1.02
CA ILE A 16 18.15 -12.08 -0.73
C ILE A 16 17.38 -12.44 -2.01
N ASP A 17 17.71 -13.58 -2.60
CA ASP A 17 17.12 -14.08 -3.85
C ASP A 17 17.30 -15.59 -3.94
N ASP A 18 16.27 -16.33 -4.31
CA ASP A 18 16.35 -17.80 -4.41
C ASP A 18 17.17 -18.28 -5.60
N GLN A 19 17.45 -17.41 -6.57
CA GLN A 19 18.21 -17.73 -7.76
C GLN A 19 19.71 -17.46 -7.56
N PRO A 20 20.57 -18.50 -7.44
CA PRO A 20 22.01 -18.31 -7.19
C PRO A 20 22.73 -17.49 -8.29
N VAL A 21 22.28 -17.62 -9.54
CA VAL A 21 22.86 -16.88 -10.69
C VAL A 21 22.59 -15.37 -10.55
N ILE A 22 21.42 -14.99 -10.05
CA ILE A 22 21.07 -13.58 -9.80
C ILE A 22 21.93 -13.03 -8.67
N ARG A 23 22.05 -13.76 -7.54
CA ARG A 23 22.92 -13.32 -6.43
C ARG A 23 24.36 -13.13 -6.86
N PHE A 24 24.90 -14.09 -7.65
CA PHE A 24 26.26 -14.00 -8.17
C PHE A 24 26.44 -12.77 -9.10
N GLY A 25 25.49 -12.54 -10.02
CA GLY A 25 25.51 -11.40 -10.94
C GLY A 25 25.41 -10.07 -10.20
N LEU A 26 24.48 -9.94 -9.24
CA LEU A 26 24.33 -8.72 -8.44
C LEU A 26 25.56 -8.43 -7.59
N ARG A 27 26.17 -9.46 -6.98
CA ARG A 27 27.41 -9.29 -6.20
C ARG A 27 28.54 -8.72 -7.08
N GLY A 28 28.74 -9.29 -8.26
CA GLY A 28 29.77 -8.81 -9.21
C GLY A 28 29.51 -7.37 -9.63
N PHE A 29 28.29 -7.08 -10.05
CA PHE A 29 27.88 -5.76 -10.52
C PHE A 29 27.92 -4.68 -9.43
N LEU A 30 27.36 -4.94 -8.25
CA LEU A 30 27.34 -3.95 -7.17
C LEU A 30 28.74 -3.62 -6.64
N SER A 31 29.69 -4.56 -6.76
CA SER A 31 31.08 -4.35 -6.38
C SER A 31 31.84 -3.39 -7.32
N GLU A 32 31.27 -3.00 -8.46
CA GLU A 32 31.83 -1.98 -9.35
C GLU A 32 31.63 -0.55 -8.81
N ASP A 33 30.63 -0.35 -7.94
CA ASP A 33 30.44 0.94 -7.26
C ASP A 33 31.27 0.97 -5.96
N PRO A 34 32.25 1.87 -5.85
CA PRO A 34 33.15 1.93 -4.68
C PRO A 34 32.43 2.35 -3.37
N ALA A 35 31.21 2.88 -3.45
CA ALA A 35 30.42 3.24 -2.29
C ALA A 35 29.56 2.07 -1.78
N ILE A 36 29.47 0.94 -2.50
CA ILE A 36 28.62 -0.19 -2.16
C ILE A 36 29.46 -1.40 -1.77
N THR A 37 29.14 -1.99 -0.63
CA THR A 37 29.72 -3.27 -0.18
C THR A 37 28.62 -4.31 -0.01
N VAL A 38 28.70 -5.42 -0.76
CA VAL A 38 27.81 -6.56 -0.57
C VAL A 38 28.27 -7.36 0.64
N VAL A 39 27.60 -7.18 1.77
CA VAL A 39 27.97 -7.77 3.05
C VAL A 39 27.53 -9.24 3.19
N GLY A 40 26.62 -9.71 2.33
CA GLY A 40 26.16 -11.10 2.31
C GLY A 40 25.20 -11.35 1.17
N ASP A 41 24.92 -12.63 0.93
CA ASP A 41 23.81 -13.07 0.09
C ASP A 41 23.17 -14.33 0.66
N ALA A 42 21.85 -14.46 0.48
CA ALA A 42 21.04 -15.56 1.02
C ALA A 42 19.90 -15.93 0.08
N SER A 43 19.35 -17.13 0.26
CA SER A 43 18.03 -17.52 -0.21
C SER A 43 16.98 -17.16 0.86
N CYS A 44 15.72 -17.00 0.47
CA CYS A 44 14.60 -16.85 1.42
C CYS A 44 14.44 -18.05 2.37
N ASN A 45 15.01 -19.22 2.01
CA ASN A 45 14.98 -20.42 2.83
C ASN A 45 16.12 -20.51 3.85
N ASP A 46 17.11 -19.62 3.79
CA ASP A 46 18.20 -19.57 4.76
C ASP A 46 17.73 -18.91 6.07
N ASP A 47 18.54 -19.04 7.12
CA ASP A 47 18.30 -18.31 8.37
C ASP A 47 18.64 -16.82 8.20
N VAL A 48 17.73 -16.10 7.56
CA VAL A 48 17.90 -14.68 7.26
C VAL A 48 18.06 -13.85 8.55
N CYS A 49 17.47 -14.31 9.66
CA CYS A 49 17.57 -13.65 10.95
C CYS A 49 19.00 -13.57 11.46
N THR A 50 19.68 -14.70 11.45
CA THR A 50 21.09 -14.78 11.86
C THR A 50 21.97 -13.97 10.91
N ILE A 51 21.74 -14.06 9.58
CA ILE A 51 22.52 -13.33 8.57
C ILE A 51 22.37 -11.81 8.77
N LEU A 52 21.18 -11.31 9.04
CA LEU A 52 20.92 -9.89 9.32
C LEU A 52 21.67 -9.41 10.57
N ALA A 53 21.62 -10.19 11.64
CA ALA A 53 22.31 -9.85 12.88
C ALA A 53 23.83 -9.80 12.71
N GLU A 54 24.39 -10.73 11.92
CA GLU A 54 25.83 -10.81 11.66
C GLU A 54 26.32 -9.73 10.68
N THR A 55 25.51 -9.44 9.65
CA THR A 55 25.93 -8.56 8.56
C THR A 55 25.56 -7.10 8.79
N ALA A 56 24.56 -6.80 9.62
CA ALA A 56 24.06 -5.44 9.89
C ALA A 56 23.99 -4.57 8.61
N PRO A 57 23.18 -4.92 7.62
CA PRO A 57 23.11 -4.20 6.35
C PRO A 57 22.36 -2.86 6.51
N ASP A 58 22.71 -1.88 5.67
CA ASP A 58 21.93 -0.64 5.50
C ASP A 58 20.72 -0.89 4.60
N ILE A 59 20.91 -1.74 3.59
CA ILE A 59 19.87 -2.06 2.58
C ILE A 59 19.79 -3.55 2.36
N ILE A 60 18.55 -4.05 2.29
CA ILE A 60 18.23 -5.40 1.83
C ILE A 60 17.67 -5.29 0.41
N LEU A 61 18.32 -5.94 -0.56
CA LEU A 61 17.79 -6.14 -1.90
C LEU A 61 17.10 -7.49 -1.94
N LEU A 62 15.76 -7.50 -1.98
CA LEU A 62 14.93 -8.67 -1.75
C LEU A 62 14.12 -9.07 -2.98
N ASP A 63 14.25 -10.31 -3.44
CA ASP A 63 13.21 -10.96 -4.25
C ASP A 63 12.31 -11.82 -3.36
N PRO A 64 11.04 -11.44 -3.14
CA PRO A 64 10.13 -12.20 -2.30
C PRO A 64 9.63 -13.52 -2.93
N GLY A 65 10.13 -13.91 -4.14
CA GLY A 65 9.70 -15.13 -4.82
C GLY A 65 8.21 -15.20 -5.17
N LEU A 66 7.71 -16.39 -5.52
CA LEU A 66 6.32 -16.59 -5.98
C LEU A 66 5.29 -16.81 -4.86
N GLY A 67 5.66 -16.83 -3.59
CA GLY A 67 4.70 -17.24 -2.56
C GLY A 67 4.97 -16.80 -1.12
N ASP A 68 6.03 -16.11 -0.83
CA ASP A 68 6.43 -15.94 0.57
C ASP A 68 6.06 -14.58 1.16
N ARG A 69 4.76 -14.48 1.54
CA ARG A 69 4.27 -13.37 2.39
C ARG A 69 5.00 -13.30 3.72
N GLN A 70 5.48 -14.45 4.22
CA GLN A 70 6.10 -14.55 5.53
C GLN A 70 7.51 -13.93 5.51
N CYS A 71 8.25 -14.07 4.41
CA CYS A 71 9.58 -13.50 4.26
C CYS A 71 9.57 -11.97 4.38
N VAL A 72 8.69 -11.27 3.64
CA VAL A 72 8.61 -9.80 3.70
C VAL A 72 8.15 -9.32 5.09
N THR A 73 7.17 -9.99 5.68
CA THR A 73 6.66 -9.64 7.02
C THR A 73 7.72 -9.87 8.09
N ALA A 74 8.41 -11.01 8.06
CA ALA A 74 9.49 -11.32 9.00
C ALA A 74 10.63 -10.32 8.87
N LEU A 75 11.07 -10.03 7.64
CA LEU A 75 12.11 -9.04 7.37
C LEU A 75 11.72 -7.65 7.85
N ARG A 76 10.45 -7.26 7.70
CA ARG A 76 9.98 -5.96 8.16
C ARG A 76 10.02 -5.83 9.68
N GLN A 77 9.53 -6.84 10.39
CA GLN A 77 9.57 -6.87 11.86
C GLN A 77 11.02 -6.78 12.37
N MET A 78 11.95 -7.45 11.71
CA MET A 78 13.35 -7.39 12.07
C MET A 78 14.05 -6.12 11.63
N SER A 79 13.66 -5.53 10.47
CA SER A 79 14.25 -4.28 9.98
C SER A 79 13.94 -3.08 10.88
N GLU A 80 12.84 -3.13 11.64
CA GLU A 80 12.54 -2.11 12.66
C GLU A 80 13.53 -2.15 13.84
N GLU A 81 14.00 -3.34 14.19
CA GLU A 81 15.02 -3.51 15.26
C GLU A 81 16.43 -3.18 14.75
N ILE A 82 16.73 -3.45 13.49
CA ILE A 82 18.08 -3.32 12.88
C ILE A 82 18.24 -2.02 12.07
N THR A 83 17.19 -1.22 11.91
CA THR A 83 17.21 0.05 11.14
C THR A 83 17.69 -0.07 9.69
N CYS A 84 17.42 -1.16 8.99
CA CYS A 84 17.73 -1.33 7.58
C CYS A 84 16.54 -1.02 6.67
N GLN A 85 16.84 -0.67 5.42
CA GLN A 85 15.84 -0.34 4.40
C GLN A 85 15.68 -1.50 3.41
N ILE A 86 14.46 -1.70 2.89
CA ILE A 86 14.14 -2.82 2.00
C ILE A 86 13.79 -2.30 0.61
N ILE A 87 14.51 -2.79 -0.40
CA ILE A 87 14.20 -2.62 -1.81
C ILE A 87 13.75 -3.97 -2.37
N ILE A 88 12.53 -4.03 -2.88
CA ILE A 88 12.07 -5.20 -3.64
C ILE A 88 12.71 -5.19 -5.02
N TYR A 89 13.31 -6.31 -5.41
CA TYR A 89 13.92 -6.52 -6.73
C TYR A 89 13.36 -7.79 -7.36
N SER A 90 12.27 -7.66 -8.13
CA SER A 90 11.48 -8.80 -8.58
C SER A 90 11.22 -8.81 -10.08
N ALA A 91 11.09 -10.01 -10.66
CA ALA A 91 10.63 -10.18 -12.04
C ALA A 91 9.11 -9.94 -12.18
N HIS A 92 8.39 -9.93 -11.08
CA HIS A 92 6.94 -9.79 -11.02
C HIS A 92 6.55 -8.38 -10.60
N ASP A 93 5.50 -7.86 -11.18
CA ASP A 93 4.97 -6.52 -10.90
C ASP A 93 3.43 -6.50 -10.97
N ASP A 94 2.79 -7.63 -10.66
CA ASP A 94 1.33 -7.71 -10.60
C ASP A 94 0.77 -6.84 -9.45
N LYS A 95 -0.48 -6.38 -9.63
CA LYS A 95 -1.13 -5.43 -8.72
C LYS A 95 -1.14 -5.90 -7.27
N ASP A 96 -1.55 -7.15 -7.05
CA ASP A 96 -1.75 -7.69 -5.69
C ASP A 96 -0.42 -7.77 -4.94
N ARG A 97 0.66 -8.10 -5.65
CA ARG A 97 2.00 -8.16 -5.10
C ARG A 97 2.57 -6.79 -4.76
N ILE A 98 2.42 -5.81 -5.67
CA ILE A 98 2.84 -4.43 -5.41
C ILE A 98 2.12 -3.89 -4.17
N MET A 99 0.79 -4.03 -4.09
CA MET A 99 0.00 -3.60 -2.94
C MET A 99 0.49 -4.23 -1.65
N GLN A 100 0.62 -5.55 -1.66
CA GLN A 100 1.02 -6.32 -0.49
C GLN A 100 2.36 -5.90 0.10
N VAL A 101 3.39 -5.69 -0.75
CA VAL A 101 4.72 -5.27 -0.26
C VAL A 101 4.76 -3.80 0.11
N THR A 102 3.97 -2.95 -0.57
CA THR A 102 3.87 -1.52 -0.24
C THR A 102 3.22 -1.31 1.13
N GLU A 103 2.19 -2.08 1.47
CA GLU A 103 1.57 -2.09 2.80
C GLU A 103 2.54 -2.49 3.91
N GLN A 104 3.56 -3.28 3.60
CA GLN A 104 4.63 -3.64 4.53
C GLN A 104 5.65 -2.51 4.73
N GLY A 105 5.49 -1.37 4.05
CA GLY A 105 6.35 -0.20 4.21
C GLY A 105 7.75 -0.37 3.65
N VAL A 106 7.92 -1.08 2.53
CA VAL A 106 9.22 -1.18 1.84
C VAL A 106 9.64 0.17 1.25
N ASN A 107 10.95 0.39 1.14
CA ASN A 107 11.52 1.65 0.72
C ASN A 107 11.71 1.76 -0.81
N GLY A 108 11.61 0.64 -1.53
CA GLY A 108 11.71 0.64 -2.98
C GLY A 108 11.10 -0.59 -3.64
N TYR A 109 10.76 -0.47 -4.93
CA TYR A 109 10.31 -1.58 -5.76
C TYR A 109 10.87 -1.43 -7.19
N LEU A 110 11.75 -2.32 -7.56
CA LEU A 110 12.37 -2.38 -8.87
C LEU A 110 12.07 -3.70 -9.57
N ARG A 111 12.00 -3.66 -10.89
CA ARG A 111 11.92 -4.87 -11.71
C ARG A 111 13.32 -5.43 -11.97
N LYS A 112 13.44 -6.75 -12.09
CA LYS A 112 14.72 -7.43 -12.46
C LYS A 112 15.20 -7.10 -13.87
N ASP A 113 14.36 -6.49 -14.71
CA ASP A 113 14.71 -6.02 -16.05
C ASP A 113 15.11 -4.53 -16.09
N CYS A 114 15.21 -3.86 -14.95
CA CYS A 114 15.73 -2.50 -14.88
C CYS A 114 17.21 -2.45 -15.28
N SER A 115 17.67 -1.28 -15.72
CA SER A 115 19.09 -1.10 -16.03
C SER A 115 19.95 -1.12 -14.76
N THR A 116 21.22 -1.45 -14.93
CA THR A 116 22.22 -1.41 -13.85
C THR A 116 22.31 -0.01 -13.22
N ASP A 117 22.29 1.05 -14.02
CA ASP A 117 22.29 2.44 -13.52
C ASP A 117 21.04 2.78 -12.71
N GLU A 118 19.88 2.21 -13.06
CA GLU A 118 18.63 2.40 -12.31
C GLU A 118 18.72 1.73 -10.94
N LEU A 119 19.28 0.51 -10.87
CA LEU A 119 19.48 -0.20 -9.61
C LEU A 119 20.45 0.55 -8.69
N LEU A 120 21.59 1.04 -9.19
CA LEU A 120 22.53 1.80 -8.39
C LEU A 120 21.90 3.09 -7.86
N ARG A 121 21.25 3.87 -8.73
CA ARG A 121 20.55 5.10 -8.30
C ARG A 121 19.49 4.81 -7.24
N ALA A 122 18.77 3.71 -7.35
CA ALA A 122 17.76 3.31 -6.38
C ALA A 122 18.38 3.01 -5.02
N ILE A 123 19.50 2.27 -4.98
CA ILE A 123 20.23 1.97 -3.74
C ILE A 123 20.69 3.26 -3.06
N HIS A 124 21.32 4.16 -3.80
CA HIS A 124 21.77 5.46 -3.27
C HIS A 124 20.59 6.31 -2.76
N ALA A 125 19.50 6.44 -3.56
CA ALA A 125 18.35 7.23 -3.18
C ALA A 125 17.67 6.70 -1.91
N VAL A 126 17.54 5.39 -1.79
CA VAL A 126 16.96 4.74 -0.61
C VAL A 126 17.88 4.93 0.60
N TYR A 127 19.19 4.75 0.44
CA TYR A 127 20.15 4.98 1.52
C TYR A 127 20.10 6.41 2.08
N GLU A 128 19.83 7.40 1.24
CA GLU A 128 19.62 8.80 1.62
C GLU A 128 18.26 9.09 2.26
N GLY A 129 17.43 8.06 2.46
CA GLY A 129 16.10 8.17 3.06
C GLY A 129 14.97 8.47 2.07
N GLY A 130 15.25 8.40 0.76
CA GLY A 130 14.25 8.51 -0.29
C GLY A 130 13.53 7.20 -0.57
N THR A 131 12.71 7.20 -1.62
CA THR A 131 12.03 6.00 -2.14
C THR A 131 12.43 5.76 -3.58
N ALA A 132 12.48 4.48 -3.98
CA ALA A 132 12.84 4.10 -5.35
C ALA A 132 11.76 3.20 -5.96
N LEU A 133 11.11 3.68 -7.01
CA LEU A 133 10.10 2.93 -7.75
C LEU A 133 10.46 2.94 -9.23
N SER A 134 10.46 1.76 -9.87
CA SER A 134 10.58 1.74 -11.32
C SER A 134 9.37 2.44 -11.97
N PRO A 135 9.53 3.09 -13.14
CA PRO A 135 8.43 3.80 -13.81
C PRO A 135 7.19 2.92 -14.04
N ALA A 136 7.40 1.64 -14.34
CA ALA A 136 6.31 0.68 -14.54
C ALA A 136 5.53 0.42 -13.23
N VAL A 137 6.23 0.27 -12.11
CA VAL A 137 5.61 0.08 -10.78
C VAL A 137 4.91 1.36 -10.33
N ALA A 138 5.54 2.51 -10.51
CA ALA A 138 4.94 3.82 -10.19
C ALA A 138 3.63 4.04 -10.97
N ALA A 139 3.61 3.74 -12.29
CA ALA A 139 2.41 3.83 -13.11
C ALA A 139 1.30 2.90 -12.61
N LYS A 140 1.63 1.68 -12.19
CA LYS A 140 0.66 0.73 -11.62
C LYS A 140 0.12 1.20 -10.27
N LEU A 141 0.98 1.71 -9.38
CA LEU A 141 0.54 2.29 -8.10
C LEU A 141 -0.45 3.45 -8.32
N VAL A 142 -0.17 4.34 -9.28
CA VAL A 142 -1.11 5.42 -9.63
C VAL A 142 -2.45 4.87 -10.14
N GLN A 143 -2.44 3.79 -10.92
CA GLN A 143 -3.68 3.14 -11.37
C GLN A 143 -4.43 2.48 -10.21
N ILE A 144 -3.71 1.85 -9.27
CA ILE A 144 -4.28 1.24 -8.07
C ILE A 144 -4.96 2.31 -7.22
N VAL A 145 -4.27 3.40 -6.89
CA VAL A 145 -4.83 4.53 -6.11
C VAL A 145 -6.05 5.14 -6.82
N LYS A 146 -6.02 5.26 -8.16
CA LYS A 146 -7.19 5.73 -8.92
C LYS A 146 -8.36 4.74 -8.88
N GLN A 147 -8.07 3.43 -8.91
CA GLN A 147 -9.10 2.40 -8.81
C GLN A 147 -9.66 2.30 -7.39
N ASP A 148 -8.84 2.46 -6.36
CA ASP A 148 -9.27 2.48 -4.97
C ASP A 148 -10.05 3.76 -4.66
N ASN A 149 -9.65 4.92 -5.18
CA ASN A 149 -10.48 6.13 -5.16
C ASN A 149 -11.79 5.96 -5.96
N HIS A 150 -11.82 5.13 -7.01
CA HIS A 150 -13.07 4.73 -7.68
C HIS A 150 -13.82 3.64 -6.90
N ALA A 151 -13.16 2.80 -6.15
CA ALA A 151 -13.78 1.81 -5.26
C ALA A 151 -14.23 2.47 -3.95
N GLU A 152 -13.53 3.45 -3.42
CA GLU A 152 -14.01 4.32 -2.33
C GLU A 152 -15.17 5.21 -2.80
N ALA A 153 -15.10 5.83 -3.99
CA ALA A 153 -16.23 6.52 -4.59
C ALA A 153 -17.37 5.58 -5.01
N ALA A 154 -17.12 4.27 -5.18
CA ALA A 154 -18.14 3.24 -5.38
C ALA A 154 -18.57 2.60 -4.05
N ALA A 155 -17.73 2.61 -3.02
CA ALA A 155 -18.08 2.28 -1.64
C ALA A 155 -18.77 3.45 -0.93
N GLU A 156 -18.48 4.70 -1.32
CA GLU A 156 -19.31 5.87 -1.04
C GLU A 156 -20.66 5.81 -1.76
N ARG A 157 -20.80 5.04 -2.84
CA ARG A 157 -22.07 4.57 -3.43
C ARG A 157 -22.55 3.26 -2.81
N LEU A 158 -22.30 3.02 -1.53
CA LEU A 158 -22.97 1.98 -0.73
C LEU A 158 -24.49 2.06 -0.90
N LEU A 159 -24.99 3.28 -1.14
CA LEU A 159 -26.39 3.57 -1.35
C LEU A 159 -26.61 3.99 -2.81
N SER A 160 -27.64 3.43 -3.45
CA SER A 160 -28.09 3.90 -4.74
C SER A 160 -28.62 5.34 -4.64
N ASN A 161 -28.69 6.06 -5.76
CA ASN A 161 -29.25 7.42 -5.79
C ASN A 161 -30.64 7.48 -5.12
N ARG A 162 -31.45 6.44 -5.29
CA ARG A 162 -32.79 6.35 -4.70
C ARG A 162 -32.76 6.14 -3.20
N GLU A 163 -31.80 5.36 -2.69
CA GLU A 163 -31.56 5.18 -1.27
C GLU A 163 -31.03 6.46 -0.62
N LEU A 164 -30.16 7.20 -1.32
CA LEU A 164 -29.70 8.53 -0.87
C LEU A 164 -30.84 9.55 -0.79
N GLU A 165 -31.76 9.58 -1.75
CA GLU A 165 -32.96 10.44 -1.70
C GLU A 165 -33.83 10.09 -0.47
N VAL A 166 -34.03 8.78 -0.22
CA VAL A 166 -34.77 8.32 0.94
C VAL A 166 -34.03 8.70 2.24
N LEU A 167 -32.71 8.50 2.31
CA LEU A 167 -31.88 8.80 3.47
C LEU A 167 -31.86 10.31 3.79
N ASN A 168 -31.81 11.19 2.78
CA ASN A 168 -31.97 12.62 2.96
C ASN A 168 -33.33 12.97 3.58
N CYS A 169 -34.40 12.32 3.12
CA CYS A 169 -35.73 12.53 3.72
C CYS A 169 -35.81 11.99 5.17
N LEU A 170 -35.08 10.91 5.49
CA LEU A 170 -34.98 10.41 6.87
C LEU A 170 -34.27 11.42 7.78
N ALA A 171 -33.20 12.04 7.28
CA ALA A 171 -32.47 13.10 7.99
C ALA A 171 -33.30 14.37 8.22
N GLU A 172 -34.23 14.68 7.30
CA GLU A 172 -35.25 15.72 7.49
C GLU A 172 -36.33 15.33 8.53
N GLY A 173 -36.25 14.16 9.12
CA GLY A 173 -37.24 13.67 10.11
C GLY A 173 -38.57 13.23 9.52
N ARG A 174 -38.68 13.03 8.19
CA ARG A 174 -39.93 12.71 7.51
C ARG A 174 -40.38 11.27 7.82
N ARG A 175 -41.68 11.06 7.99
CA ARG A 175 -42.30 9.73 8.08
C ARG A 175 -42.41 9.08 6.70
N ASN A 176 -42.46 7.75 6.63
CA ASN A 176 -42.48 6.98 5.37
C ASN A 176 -43.60 7.46 4.40
N ARG A 177 -44.77 7.81 4.89
CA ARG A 177 -45.85 8.34 4.09
C ARG A 177 -45.47 9.67 3.43
N SER A 178 -44.87 10.60 4.16
CA SER A 178 -44.40 11.90 3.62
C SER A 178 -43.23 11.74 2.65
N ILE A 179 -42.37 10.72 2.85
CA ILE A 179 -41.32 10.34 1.91
C ILE A 179 -41.92 9.79 0.62
N ALA A 180 -42.93 8.93 0.74
CA ALA A 180 -43.64 8.34 -0.40
C ALA A 180 -44.27 9.43 -1.28
N GLU A 181 -44.97 10.39 -0.65
CA GLU A 181 -45.57 11.55 -1.32
C GLU A 181 -44.49 12.42 -2.01
N LYS A 182 -43.40 12.76 -1.32
CA LYS A 182 -42.31 13.60 -1.85
C LYS A 182 -41.56 12.95 -3.01
N LEU A 183 -41.37 11.63 -2.97
CA LEU A 183 -40.60 10.89 -3.95
C LEU A 183 -41.46 10.22 -5.03
N PHE A 184 -42.79 10.42 -5.01
CA PHE A 184 -43.76 9.84 -5.96
C PHE A 184 -43.68 8.31 -6.04
N ILE A 185 -43.60 7.63 -4.88
CA ILE A 185 -43.59 6.16 -4.75
C ILE A 185 -44.57 5.69 -3.69
N CYS A 186 -44.87 4.39 -3.61
CA CYS A 186 -45.72 3.90 -2.55
C CYS A 186 -44.96 3.73 -1.22
N GLU A 187 -45.67 3.78 -0.11
CA GLU A 187 -45.09 3.65 1.25
C GLU A 187 -44.37 2.29 1.45
N ALA A 188 -44.82 1.24 0.80
CA ALA A 188 -44.20 -0.07 0.84
C ALA A 188 -42.77 -0.01 0.22
N THR A 189 -42.60 0.73 -0.89
CA THR A 189 -41.31 0.94 -1.53
C THR A 189 -40.36 1.75 -0.64
N VAL A 190 -40.86 2.74 0.10
CA VAL A 190 -40.05 3.49 1.09
C VAL A 190 -39.57 2.53 2.20
N LYS A 191 -40.45 1.68 2.74
CA LYS A 191 -40.06 0.69 3.75
C LYS A 191 -38.99 -0.27 3.23
N PHE A 192 -39.08 -0.70 1.97
CA PHE A 192 -38.06 -1.54 1.32
C PHE A 192 -36.70 -0.80 1.25
N HIS A 193 -36.69 0.45 0.78
CA HIS A 193 -35.46 1.24 0.73
C HIS A 193 -34.86 1.50 2.12
N VAL A 194 -35.69 1.80 3.12
CA VAL A 194 -35.22 1.97 4.52
C VAL A 194 -34.57 0.67 5.02
N HIS A 195 -35.19 -0.47 4.80
CA HIS A 195 -34.60 -1.78 5.19
C HIS A 195 -33.27 -2.03 4.49
N SER A 196 -33.18 -1.76 3.19
CA SER A 196 -31.95 -1.88 2.40
C SER A 196 -30.85 -0.95 2.92
N ILE A 197 -31.19 0.30 3.24
CA ILE A 197 -30.26 1.30 3.83
C ILE A 197 -29.71 0.79 5.17
N LEU A 198 -30.57 0.29 6.06
CA LEU A 198 -30.14 -0.23 7.36
C LEU A 198 -29.15 -1.39 7.19
N GLY A 199 -29.43 -2.33 6.30
CA GLY A 199 -28.54 -3.44 6.00
C GLY A 199 -27.19 -2.98 5.40
N LYS A 200 -27.22 -2.04 4.46
CA LYS A 200 -26.01 -1.52 3.79
C LYS A 200 -25.12 -0.69 4.72
N LEU A 201 -25.71 0.08 5.64
CA LEU A 201 -24.99 0.85 6.63
C LEU A 201 -24.60 0.04 7.87
N ASN A 202 -25.06 -1.22 7.95
CA ASN A 202 -24.88 -2.13 9.09
C ASN A 202 -25.36 -1.51 10.41
N VAL A 203 -26.59 -0.98 10.41
CA VAL A 203 -27.24 -0.34 11.55
C VAL A 203 -28.61 -0.94 11.83
N ASN A 204 -29.11 -0.83 13.07
CA ASN A 204 -30.31 -1.52 13.50
C ASN A 204 -31.60 -0.66 13.42
N ASN A 205 -31.46 0.65 13.31
CA ASN A 205 -32.61 1.55 13.31
C ASN A 205 -32.34 2.82 12.47
N ARG A 206 -33.44 3.54 12.15
CA ARG A 206 -33.38 4.73 11.30
C ARG A 206 -32.57 5.89 11.90
N THR A 207 -32.52 6.00 13.22
CA THR A 207 -31.77 7.07 13.90
C THR A 207 -30.27 6.83 13.75
N GLU A 208 -29.82 5.59 13.95
CA GLU A 208 -28.45 5.19 13.66
C GLU A 208 -28.07 5.42 12.19
N ALA A 209 -28.98 5.08 11.26
CA ALA A 209 -28.74 5.30 9.83
C ALA A 209 -28.49 6.79 9.51
N VAL A 210 -29.24 7.69 10.12
CA VAL A 210 -29.03 9.14 9.94
C VAL A 210 -27.71 9.60 10.57
N LEU A 211 -27.36 9.12 11.78
CA LEU A 211 -26.10 9.47 12.43
C LEU A 211 -24.89 9.03 11.59
N VAL A 212 -24.87 7.77 11.16
CA VAL A 212 -23.80 7.23 10.29
C VAL A 212 -23.76 7.97 8.94
N ALA A 213 -24.91 8.37 8.40
CA ALA A 213 -24.97 9.13 7.16
C ALA A 213 -24.36 10.53 7.29
N VAL A 214 -24.55 11.19 8.43
CA VAL A 214 -23.93 12.50 8.73
C VAL A 214 -22.42 12.34 8.97
N GLU A 215 -22.01 11.36 9.74
CA GLU A 215 -20.58 11.06 10.01
C GLU A 215 -19.81 10.75 8.72
N ARG A 216 -20.42 10.02 7.79
CA ARG A 216 -19.81 9.67 6.50
C ARG A 216 -20.03 10.72 5.39
N GLY A 217 -20.66 11.84 5.69
CA GLY A 217 -20.91 12.91 4.73
C GLY A 217 -21.95 12.60 3.65
N PHE A 218 -22.76 11.53 3.80
CA PHE A 218 -23.84 11.20 2.85
C PHE A 218 -24.99 12.19 2.89
N VAL A 219 -25.19 12.86 4.02
CA VAL A 219 -26.29 13.79 4.28
C VAL A 219 -25.77 14.99 5.07
N ASN A 220 -26.13 16.21 4.61
CA ASN A 220 -25.93 17.43 5.38
C ASN A 220 -27.23 17.78 6.11
N ILE A 221 -27.23 17.82 7.43
CA ILE A 221 -28.35 18.35 8.20
C ILE A 221 -28.15 19.87 8.26
N PRO A 222 -29.06 20.68 7.67
CA PRO A 222 -29.03 22.09 7.95
C PRO A 222 -29.33 22.28 9.43
N LEU A 223 -28.36 22.78 10.20
CA LEU A 223 -28.57 23.22 11.57
C LEU A 223 -29.57 24.41 11.48
N SER A 224 -30.87 24.10 11.65
CA SER A 224 -31.87 25.15 11.87
C SER A 224 -31.62 25.69 13.28
N CYS A 225 -31.15 26.95 13.35
CA CYS A 225 -31.21 27.72 14.56
C CYS A 225 -32.66 28.00 14.96
#